data_2d2ca7a6dc1e2e20e626314c661f69dd
#
_entry.id   2d2ca7a6dc1e2e20e626314c661f69dd
#
_cell.length_a   1.000
_cell.length_b   1.000
_cell.length_c   1.000
_cell.angle_alpha   90.00
_cell.angle_beta   90.00
_cell.angle_gamma   90.00
#
_symmetry.space_group_name_H-M   'P 1'
#
loop_
_entity.id
_entity.type
_entity.pdbx_description
1 polymer ?
#
loop_
_entity_poly.entity_id
_entity_poly.type
_entity_poly.pdbx_seq_one_letter_code
_entity_poly.pdbx_strand_id
1 'polypeptide(L)'
;LLKIETQNRLQEQRLQISRDLHDNIGAQLTFIISSVDSLKYAFADGNPKLEDKLNNISSFTKETIYELRDTIWAMNKEEITIEDLKTRISNFIDNAQLSLNGIQFNFNFNTKSFQSFSSRDGMNIYRLIQEAVNNAIKHAKANQIDVSLTESDNKINVVISDNGKGFDLATAEIGNGLNTMKKRASELKGDFNIEATEKGTKIYLSLPNQNEV
;
A
#
# COMPACT_ATOMS: atom_id res chain seq x y z
N LEU A 1 -10.97 -16.90 -32.22
CA LEU A 1 -9.53 -16.87 -32.55
C LEU A 1 -8.96 -15.46 -32.29
N LEU A 2 -9.40 -14.42 -32.96
CA LEU A 2 -8.93 -13.04 -32.82
C LEU A 2 -8.91 -12.52 -31.35
N LYS A 3 -9.94 -12.83 -30.54
CA LYS A 3 -10.04 -12.40 -29.14
C LYS A 3 -8.96 -13.06 -28.26
N ILE A 4 -8.68 -14.34 -28.52
CA ILE A 4 -7.65 -15.10 -27.78
C ILE A 4 -6.25 -14.60 -28.14
N GLU A 5 -5.98 -14.35 -29.43
CA GLU A 5 -4.69 -13.79 -29.87
C GLU A 5 -4.42 -12.40 -29.29
N THR A 6 -5.46 -11.55 -29.27
CA THR A 6 -5.33 -10.21 -28.65
C THR A 6 -5.05 -10.30 -27.16
N GLN A 7 -5.70 -11.22 -26.45
CA GLN A 7 -5.52 -11.42 -25.03
C GLN A 7 -4.12 -11.95 -24.70
N ASN A 8 -3.65 -12.95 -25.47
CA ASN A 8 -2.28 -13.47 -25.33
C ASN A 8 -1.22 -12.38 -25.59
N ARG A 9 -1.41 -11.56 -26.61
CA ARG A 9 -0.50 -10.47 -26.96
C ARG A 9 -0.44 -9.39 -25.85
N LEU A 10 -1.58 -9.06 -25.25
CA LEU A 10 -1.64 -8.14 -24.11
C LEU A 10 -0.92 -8.72 -22.88
N GLN A 11 -1.05 -10.01 -22.64
CA GLN A 11 -0.39 -10.70 -21.54
C GLN A 11 1.13 -10.74 -21.75
N GLU A 12 1.59 -11.05 -22.95
CA GLU A 12 3.02 -11.00 -23.31
C GLU A 12 3.59 -9.59 -23.15
N GLN A 13 2.88 -8.55 -23.58
CA GLN A 13 3.30 -7.17 -23.38
C GLN A 13 3.41 -6.80 -21.89
N ARG A 14 2.44 -7.20 -21.06
CA ARG A 14 2.50 -6.98 -19.60
C ARG A 14 3.72 -7.64 -18.96
N LEU A 15 4.00 -8.89 -19.32
CA LEU A 15 5.15 -9.63 -18.83
C LEU A 15 6.47 -9.01 -19.30
N GLN A 16 6.53 -8.49 -20.53
CA GLN A 16 7.70 -7.81 -21.04
C GLN A 16 7.95 -6.50 -20.30
N ILE A 17 6.92 -5.64 -20.16
CA ILE A 17 7.01 -4.39 -19.41
C ILE A 17 7.41 -4.66 -17.96
N SER A 18 6.86 -5.68 -17.34
CA SER A 18 7.19 -6.09 -15.97
C SER A 18 8.68 -6.42 -15.80
N ARG A 19 9.26 -7.18 -16.76
CA ARG A 19 10.69 -7.51 -16.78
C ARG A 19 11.54 -6.26 -17.00
N ASP A 20 11.19 -5.43 -17.96
CA ASP A 20 11.92 -4.20 -18.28
C ASP A 20 11.92 -3.22 -17.09
N LEU A 21 10.81 -3.11 -16.38
CA LEU A 21 10.70 -2.31 -15.16
C LEU A 21 11.59 -2.86 -14.04
N HIS A 22 11.56 -4.18 -13.84
CA HIS A 22 12.38 -4.83 -12.81
C HIS A 22 13.87 -4.66 -13.09
N ASP A 23 14.29 -4.97 -14.31
CA ASP A 23 15.71 -5.07 -14.66
C ASP A 23 16.35 -3.68 -14.84
N ASN A 24 15.65 -2.74 -15.47
CA ASN A 24 16.20 -1.42 -15.71
C ASN A 24 15.97 -0.46 -14.54
N ILE A 25 14.71 -0.22 -14.17
CA ILE A 25 14.40 0.79 -13.14
C ILE A 25 14.80 0.28 -11.75
N GLY A 26 14.59 -1.01 -11.46
CA GLY A 26 15.01 -1.62 -10.20
C GLY A 26 16.53 -1.54 -10.00
N ALA A 27 17.33 -1.81 -11.03
CA ALA A 27 18.78 -1.68 -10.99
C ALA A 27 19.23 -0.22 -10.82
N GLN A 28 18.60 0.73 -11.53
CA GLN A 28 18.93 2.16 -11.41
C GLN A 28 18.65 2.70 -10.02
N LEU A 29 17.49 2.35 -9.43
CA LEU A 29 17.14 2.77 -8.07
C LEU A 29 18.07 2.15 -7.02
N THR A 30 18.48 0.91 -7.21
CA THR A 30 19.49 0.25 -6.34
C THR A 30 20.84 0.96 -6.43
N PHE A 31 21.26 1.36 -7.64
CA PHE A 31 22.47 2.14 -7.83
C PHE A 31 22.39 3.51 -7.14
N ILE A 32 21.24 4.19 -7.19
CA ILE A 32 21.03 5.46 -6.48
C ILE A 32 21.21 5.27 -4.97
N ILE A 33 20.61 4.22 -4.38
CA ILE A 33 20.78 3.92 -2.95
C ILE A 33 22.26 3.73 -2.62
N SER A 34 22.97 2.87 -3.37
CA SER A 34 24.38 2.61 -3.13
C SER A 34 25.25 3.88 -3.26
N SER A 35 24.92 4.75 -4.20
CA SER A 35 25.60 6.03 -4.39
C SER A 35 25.35 6.99 -3.22
N VAL A 36 24.11 7.07 -2.74
CA VAL A 36 23.72 7.88 -1.58
C VAL A 36 24.41 7.38 -0.32
N ASP A 37 24.46 6.06 -0.10
CA ASP A 37 25.13 5.46 1.04
C ASP A 37 26.65 5.72 1.00
N SER A 38 27.26 5.66 -0.18
CA SER A 38 28.67 6.01 -0.39
C SER A 38 28.96 7.49 -0.09
N LEU A 39 28.09 8.40 -0.55
CA LEU A 39 28.18 9.83 -0.25
C LEU A 39 28.02 10.11 1.24
N LYS A 40 27.09 9.41 1.88
CA LYS A 40 26.89 9.53 3.33
C LYS A 40 28.13 9.13 4.09
N TYR A 41 28.73 7.99 3.74
CA TYR A 41 29.96 7.50 4.35
C TYR A 41 31.15 8.47 4.15
N ALA A 42 31.26 9.04 2.94
CA ALA A 42 32.43 9.87 2.61
C ALA A 42 32.34 11.31 3.11
N PHE A 43 31.14 11.90 3.21
CA PHE A 43 30.97 13.35 3.35
C PHE A 43 29.96 13.81 4.41
N ALA A 44 29.19 12.91 5.03
CA ALA A 44 28.17 13.33 5.99
C ALA A 44 28.70 13.55 7.40
N ASP A 45 29.91 13.08 7.69
CA ASP A 45 30.52 13.20 9.01
C ASP A 45 30.71 14.68 9.38
N GLY A 46 30.11 15.08 10.51
CA GLY A 46 30.10 16.47 10.97
C GLY A 46 29.14 17.42 10.26
N ASN A 47 28.28 16.94 9.33
CA ASN A 47 27.28 17.76 8.65
C ASN A 47 25.86 17.18 8.74
N PRO A 48 25.13 17.46 9.87
CA PRO A 48 23.78 16.91 10.09
C PRO A 48 22.78 17.24 8.99
N LYS A 49 22.86 18.43 8.40
CA LYS A 49 21.96 18.84 7.31
C LYS A 49 22.17 18.00 6.05
N LEU A 50 23.41 17.65 5.73
CA LEU A 50 23.72 16.79 4.61
C LEU A 50 23.26 15.36 4.89
N GLU A 51 23.53 14.87 6.10
CA GLU A 51 23.10 13.55 6.52
C GLU A 51 21.58 13.38 6.44
N ASP A 52 20.80 14.35 6.95
CA ASP A 52 19.33 14.34 6.85
C ASP A 52 18.85 14.31 5.39
N LYS A 53 19.46 15.11 4.50
CA LYS A 53 19.10 15.09 3.08
C LYS A 53 19.40 13.76 2.41
N LEU A 54 20.56 13.17 2.68
CA LEU A 54 20.94 11.88 2.12
C LEU A 54 20.05 10.74 2.65
N ASN A 55 19.69 10.79 3.94
CA ASN A 55 18.71 9.87 4.54
C ASN A 55 17.34 9.98 3.86
N ASN A 56 16.87 11.20 3.60
CA ASN A 56 15.59 11.42 2.94
C ASN A 56 15.60 10.88 1.50
N ILE A 57 16.69 11.08 0.74
CA ILE A 57 16.84 10.54 -0.62
C ILE A 57 16.86 9.00 -0.57
N SER A 58 17.63 8.41 0.34
CA SER A 58 17.69 6.95 0.50
C SER A 58 16.32 6.37 0.84
N SER A 59 15.59 6.98 1.79
CA SER A 59 14.24 6.55 2.19
C SER A 59 13.25 6.66 1.03
N PHE A 60 13.22 7.79 0.32
CA PHE A 60 12.37 7.98 -0.84
C PHE A 60 12.66 6.97 -1.95
N THR A 61 13.94 6.70 -2.21
CA THR A 61 14.33 5.71 -3.23
C THR A 61 13.90 4.29 -2.83
N LYS A 62 14.03 3.93 -1.55
CA LYS A 62 13.54 2.64 -1.03
C LYS A 62 12.02 2.52 -1.16
N GLU A 63 11.26 3.55 -0.80
CA GLU A 63 9.80 3.60 -0.99
C GLU A 63 9.44 3.39 -2.47
N THR A 64 10.14 4.07 -3.39
CA THR A 64 9.92 3.92 -4.84
C THR A 64 10.19 2.49 -5.34
N ILE A 65 11.21 1.81 -4.81
CA ILE A 65 11.47 0.39 -5.14
C ILE A 65 10.31 -0.49 -4.67
N TYR A 66 9.80 -0.28 -3.47
CA TYR A 66 8.64 -1.04 -2.98
C TYR A 66 7.41 -0.81 -3.86
N GLU A 67 7.13 0.44 -4.24
CA GLU A 67 6.03 0.76 -5.14
C GLU A 67 6.19 0.12 -6.53
N LEU A 68 7.39 0.12 -7.06
CA LEU A 68 7.70 -0.56 -8.32
C LEU A 68 7.44 -2.07 -8.22
N ARG A 69 7.93 -2.72 -7.17
CA ARG A 69 7.72 -4.16 -6.94
C ARG A 69 6.23 -4.51 -6.78
N ASP A 70 5.46 -3.65 -6.12
CA ASP A 70 4.02 -3.81 -5.99
C ASP A 70 3.32 -3.74 -7.34
N THR A 71 3.74 -2.80 -8.18
CA THR A 71 3.20 -2.63 -9.54
C THR A 71 3.53 -3.83 -10.42
N ILE A 72 4.79 -4.29 -10.39
CA ILE A 72 5.26 -5.47 -11.10
C ILE A 72 4.46 -6.72 -10.68
N TRP A 73 4.27 -6.89 -9.37
CA TRP A 73 3.49 -8.01 -8.85
C TRP A 73 2.05 -8.02 -9.40
N ALA A 74 1.38 -6.87 -9.39
CA ALA A 74 0.03 -6.77 -9.93
C ALA A 74 -0.02 -7.01 -11.45
N MET A 75 0.97 -6.52 -12.19
CA MET A 75 1.04 -6.73 -13.65
C MET A 75 1.21 -8.20 -14.02
N ASN A 76 1.86 -9.00 -13.16
CA ASN A 76 2.10 -10.43 -13.38
C ASN A 76 0.91 -11.32 -13.00
N LYS A 77 -0.18 -10.74 -12.50
CA LYS A 77 -1.39 -11.45 -12.11
C LYS A 77 -2.56 -11.06 -13.03
N GLU A 78 -3.35 -12.02 -13.48
CA GLU A 78 -4.63 -11.74 -14.15
C GLU A 78 -5.68 -11.34 -13.12
N GLU A 79 -5.70 -12.08 -12.02
CA GLU A 79 -6.55 -11.84 -10.86
C GLU A 79 -5.73 -11.91 -9.59
N ILE A 80 -6.14 -11.12 -8.60
CA ILE A 80 -5.59 -11.12 -7.24
C ILE A 80 -6.63 -11.77 -6.34
N THR A 81 -6.29 -12.92 -5.78
CA THR A 81 -7.17 -13.62 -4.85
C THR A 81 -7.17 -12.93 -3.49
N ILE A 82 -8.20 -13.21 -2.68
CA ILE A 82 -8.27 -12.71 -1.30
C ILE A 82 -7.08 -13.21 -0.45
N GLU A 83 -6.58 -14.41 -0.71
CA GLU A 83 -5.38 -14.97 -0.06
C GLU A 83 -4.08 -14.28 -0.52
N ASP A 84 -4.00 -13.86 -1.78
CA ASP A 84 -2.91 -13.03 -2.28
C ASP A 84 -2.86 -11.69 -1.54
N LEU A 85 -4.04 -11.05 -1.35
CA LEU A 85 -4.16 -9.81 -0.57
C LEU A 85 -3.75 -10.01 0.88
N LYS A 86 -4.26 -11.06 1.53
CA LYS A 86 -3.89 -11.43 2.90
C LYS A 86 -2.37 -11.55 3.05
N THR A 87 -1.75 -12.36 2.20
CA THR A 87 -0.30 -12.59 2.24
C THR A 87 0.46 -11.28 2.08
N ARG A 88 0.03 -10.43 1.15
CA ARG A 88 0.72 -9.17 0.88
C ARG A 88 0.55 -8.14 2.00
N ILE A 89 -0.65 -8.05 2.56
CA ILE A 89 -0.93 -7.18 3.71
C ILE A 89 -0.15 -7.65 4.93
N SER A 90 -0.13 -8.97 5.21
CA SER A 90 0.65 -9.53 6.32
C SER A 90 2.13 -9.18 6.19
N ASN A 91 2.73 -9.44 5.03
CA ASN A 91 4.14 -9.11 4.78
C ASN A 91 4.44 -7.61 4.96
N PHE A 92 3.53 -6.74 4.54
CA PHE A 92 3.67 -5.29 4.74
C PHE A 92 3.64 -4.91 6.23
N ILE A 93 2.69 -5.47 6.98
CA ILE A 93 2.53 -5.24 8.42
C ILE A 93 3.73 -5.80 9.20
N ASP A 94 4.19 -7.02 8.89
CA ASP A 94 5.34 -7.65 9.52
C ASP A 94 6.61 -6.83 9.31
N ASN A 95 6.82 -6.31 8.11
CA ASN A 95 7.95 -5.42 7.82
C ASN A 95 7.85 -4.09 8.58
N ALA A 96 6.66 -3.52 8.72
CA ALA A 96 6.45 -2.32 9.52
C ALA A 96 6.72 -2.58 11.00
N GLN A 97 6.25 -3.71 11.55
CA GLN A 97 6.49 -4.13 12.93
C GLN A 97 7.99 -4.31 13.24
N LEU A 98 8.75 -4.90 12.31
CA LEU A 98 10.19 -5.09 12.46
C LEU A 98 10.98 -3.78 12.38
N SER A 99 10.49 -2.82 11.62
CA SER A 99 11.19 -1.55 11.35
C SER A 99 10.88 -0.45 12.35
N LEU A 100 9.76 -0.56 13.07
CA LEU A 100 9.23 0.49 13.94
C LEU A 100 9.13 0.00 15.38
N ASN A 101 9.86 0.65 16.27
CA ASN A 101 9.76 0.40 17.71
C ASN A 101 8.63 1.23 18.32
N GLY A 102 7.85 0.62 19.23
CA GLY A 102 6.82 1.33 20.00
C GLY A 102 5.44 1.39 19.35
N ILE A 103 5.23 0.77 18.19
CA ILE A 103 3.91 0.60 17.58
C ILE A 103 3.59 -0.89 17.51
N GLN A 104 2.44 -1.28 18.04
CA GLN A 104 1.91 -2.63 17.92
C GLN A 104 0.97 -2.69 16.71
N PHE A 105 1.18 -3.66 15.84
CA PHE A 105 0.29 -3.91 14.69
C PHE A 105 -0.50 -5.19 14.93
N ASN A 106 -1.80 -5.14 14.66
CA ASN A 106 -2.67 -6.30 14.69
C ASN A 106 -3.32 -6.48 13.31
N PHE A 107 -3.26 -7.68 12.76
CA PHE A 107 -3.93 -8.01 11.52
C PHE A 107 -4.95 -9.12 11.73
N ASN A 108 -6.23 -8.79 11.55
CA ASN A 108 -7.33 -9.73 11.61
C ASN A 108 -7.85 -10.02 10.19
N PHE A 109 -7.76 -11.28 9.80
CA PHE A 109 -8.28 -11.75 8.53
C PHE A 109 -9.32 -12.85 8.76
N ASN A 110 -10.55 -12.60 8.34
CA ASN A 110 -11.65 -13.56 8.47
C ASN A 110 -12.59 -13.45 7.26
N THR A 111 -12.27 -14.18 6.21
CA THR A 111 -13.10 -14.32 5.02
C THR A 111 -13.37 -15.80 4.76
N LYS A 112 -14.55 -16.12 4.25
CA LYS A 112 -14.99 -17.49 3.93
C LYS A 112 -15.02 -17.74 2.42
N SER A 113 -15.05 -16.68 1.62
CA SER A 113 -15.15 -16.78 0.17
C SER A 113 -13.78 -16.89 -0.51
N PHE A 114 -13.74 -17.67 -1.57
CA PHE A 114 -12.60 -17.71 -2.52
C PHE A 114 -12.77 -16.59 -3.56
N GLN A 115 -12.86 -15.34 -3.08
CA GLN A 115 -13.04 -14.20 -3.96
C GLN A 115 -11.73 -13.82 -4.65
N SER A 116 -11.84 -13.45 -5.92
CA SER A 116 -10.76 -12.80 -6.67
C SER A 116 -11.20 -11.42 -7.16
N PHE A 117 -10.24 -10.56 -7.35
CA PHE A 117 -10.38 -9.22 -7.86
C PHE A 117 -9.58 -9.10 -9.16
N SER A 118 -9.97 -8.19 -10.04
CA SER A 118 -9.07 -7.80 -11.11
C SER A 118 -7.73 -7.34 -10.51
N SER A 119 -6.63 -7.48 -11.25
CA SER A 119 -5.31 -7.00 -10.78
C SER A 119 -5.34 -5.53 -10.36
N ARG A 120 -6.14 -4.71 -11.06
CA ARG A 120 -6.34 -3.30 -10.75
C ARG A 120 -7.07 -3.12 -9.42
N ASP A 121 -8.16 -3.83 -9.20
CA ASP A 121 -9.00 -3.67 -8.01
C ASP A 121 -8.28 -4.20 -6.77
N GLY A 122 -7.65 -5.38 -6.85
CA GLY A 122 -6.82 -5.92 -5.78
C GLY A 122 -5.68 -4.99 -5.40
N MET A 123 -5.03 -4.35 -6.39
CA MET A 123 -3.99 -3.36 -6.12
C MET A 123 -4.57 -2.09 -5.49
N ASN A 124 -5.75 -1.62 -5.89
CA ASN A 124 -6.38 -0.46 -5.28
C ASN A 124 -6.74 -0.72 -3.80
N ILE A 125 -7.21 -1.92 -3.46
CA ILE A 125 -7.47 -2.33 -2.07
C ILE A 125 -6.15 -2.29 -1.27
N TYR A 126 -5.12 -2.95 -1.77
CA TYR A 126 -3.81 -3.00 -1.11
C TYR A 126 -3.21 -1.60 -0.89
N ARG A 127 -3.22 -0.73 -1.92
CA ARG A 127 -2.73 0.64 -1.84
C ARG A 127 -3.52 1.53 -0.88
N LEU A 128 -4.83 1.31 -0.76
CA LEU A 128 -5.65 2.03 0.21
C LEU A 128 -5.23 1.65 1.63
N ILE A 129 -5.01 0.35 1.90
CA ILE A 129 -4.55 -0.13 3.20
C ILE A 129 -3.15 0.44 3.52
N GLN A 130 -2.22 0.38 2.58
CA GLN A 130 -0.87 0.94 2.75
C GLN A 130 -0.92 2.43 3.12
N GLU A 131 -1.71 3.22 2.38
CA GLU A 131 -1.84 4.66 2.63
C GLU A 131 -2.42 4.95 4.01
N ALA A 132 -3.47 4.21 4.40
CA ALA A 132 -4.09 4.35 5.72
C ALA A 132 -3.11 4.03 6.85
N VAL A 133 -2.38 2.92 6.75
CA VAL A 133 -1.37 2.51 7.74
C VAL A 133 -0.21 3.50 7.78
N ASN A 134 0.29 3.96 6.62
CA ASN A 134 1.37 4.94 6.55
C ASN A 134 0.95 6.28 7.15
N ASN A 135 -0.30 6.71 6.97
CA ASN A 135 -0.83 7.92 7.61
C ASN A 135 -0.88 7.77 9.14
N ALA A 136 -1.30 6.61 9.64
CA ALA A 136 -1.27 6.33 11.08
C ALA A 136 0.17 6.37 11.63
N ILE A 137 1.13 5.75 10.97
CA ILE A 137 2.56 5.75 11.36
C ILE A 137 3.12 7.19 11.38
N LYS A 138 2.88 7.96 10.30
CA LYS A 138 3.52 9.28 10.12
C LYS A 138 2.86 10.38 10.96
N HIS A 139 1.55 10.31 11.19
CA HIS A 139 0.78 11.45 11.68
C HIS A 139 0.02 11.22 12.99
N ALA A 140 -0.38 9.98 13.28
CA ALA A 140 -1.28 9.73 14.43
C ALA A 140 -0.57 9.75 15.79
N LYS A 141 0.74 9.51 15.86
CA LYS A 141 1.46 9.24 17.13
C LYS A 141 0.82 8.07 17.91
N ALA A 142 0.29 7.11 17.19
CA ALA A 142 -0.33 5.91 17.74
C ALA A 142 0.71 4.95 18.29
N ASN A 143 0.33 4.16 19.28
CA ASN A 143 1.10 3.01 19.73
C ASN A 143 0.45 1.68 19.34
N GLN A 144 -0.74 1.72 18.73
CA GLN A 144 -1.45 0.56 18.18
C GLN A 144 -2.13 0.91 16.85
N ILE A 145 -1.96 0.03 15.88
CA ILE A 145 -2.61 0.11 14.56
C ILE A 145 -3.23 -1.25 14.27
N ASP A 146 -4.55 -1.27 14.05
CA ASP A 146 -5.31 -2.46 13.76
C ASP A 146 -5.75 -2.43 12.30
N VAL A 147 -5.53 -3.53 11.59
CA VAL A 147 -6.00 -3.74 10.22
C VAL A 147 -6.90 -4.97 10.24
N SER A 148 -8.10 -4.86 9.71
CA SER A 148 -8.99 -5.99 9.56
C SER A 148 -9.53 -6.10 8.14
N LEU A 149 -9.60 -7.32 7.63
CA LEU A 149 -10.23 -7.69 6.38
C LEU A 149 -11.17 -8.84 6.67
N THR A 150 -12.47 -8.56 6.64
CA THR A 150 -13.52 -9.49 7.07
C THR A 150 -14.63 -9.56 6.04
N GLU A 151 -15.38 -10.64 6.05
CA GLU A 151 -16.54 -10.85 5.20
C GLU A 151 -17.81 -10.91 6.06
N SER A 152 -18.79 -10.06 5.77
CA SER A 152 -20.14 -10.09 6.34
C SER A 152 -21.14 -9.53 5.35
N ASP A 153 -22.39 -10.02 5.43
CA ASP A 153 -23.50 -9.54 4.62
C ASP A 153 -23.19 -9.47 3.11
N ASN A 154 -22.48 -10.48 2.62
CA ASN A 154 -22.03 -10.56 1.22
C ASN A 154 -21.16 -9.38 0.78
N LYS A 155 -20.41 -8.79 1.72
CA LYS A 155 -19.46 -7.70 1.48
C LYS A 155 -18.11 -8.03 2.08
N ILE A 156 -17.06 -7.55 1.43
CA ILE A 156 -15.71 -7.52 2.00
C ILE A 156 -15.53 -6.18 2.71
N ASN A 157 -15.26 -6.23 4.00
CA ASN A 157 -15.06 -5.07 4.83
C ASN A 157 -13.59 -4.95 5.22
N VAL A 158 -13.00 -3.83 4.88
CA VAL A 158 -11.65 -3.45 5.28
C VAL A 158 -11.75 -2.32 6.29
N VAL A 159 -11.17 -2.52 7.46
CA VAL A 159 -11.14 -1.50 8.50
C VAL A 159 -9.70 -1.30 8.96
N ILE A 160 -9.24 -0.07 8.95
CA ILE A 160 -7.95 0.33 9.49
C ILE A 160 -8.21 1.33 10.61
N SER A 161 -7.66 1.09 11.79
CA SER A 161 -7.80 1.99 12.92
C SER A 161 -6.49 2.19 13.67
N ASP A 162 -6.30 3.39 14.18
CA ASP A 162 -5.21 3.73 15.09
C ASP A 162 -5.78 4.32 16.39
N ASN A 163 -5.02 4.24 17.47
CA ASN A 163 -5.35 4.81 18.77
C ASN A 163 -4.58 6.12 19.05
N GLY A 164 -4.13 6.79 18.02
CA GLY A 164 -3.37 8.03 18.15
C GLY A 164 -4.25 9.27 18.32
N LYS A 165 -3.64 10.42 18.07
CA LYS A 165 -4.41 11.66 17.91
C LYS A 165 -5.12 11.58 16.55
N GLY A 166 -6.38 11.79 16.52
CA GLY A 166 -7.07 11.99 15.24
C GLY A 166 -6.74 13.36 14.64
N PHE A 167 -7.55 13.79 13.73
CA PHE A 167 -7.45 15.10 13.11
C PHE A 167 -8.85 15.66 12.81
N ASP A 168 -8.94 16.95 12.69
CA ASP A 168 -10.19 17.61 12.31
C ASP A 168 -10.37 17.50 10.79
N LEU A 169 -11.35 16.72 10.36
CA LEU A 169 -11.68 16.51 8.94
C LEU A 169 -12.10 17.79 8.21
N ALA A 170 -12.58 18.81 8.95
CA ALA A 170 -13.03 20.07 8.36
C ALA A 170 -11.88 21.04 8.11
N THR A 171 -10.85 21.00 8.96
CA THR A 171 -9.70 21.92 8.89
C THR A 171 -8.42 21.25 8.37
N ALA A 172 -8.39 19.91 8.32
CA ALA A 172 -7.27 19.21 7.74
C ALA A 172 -7.10 19.67 6.29
N GLU A 173 -5.96 20.28 5.98
CA GLU A 173 -5.52 20.35 4.60
C GLU A 173 -5.58 18.92 4.08
N ILE A 174 -6.62 18.61 3.28
CA ILE A 174 -6.84 17.28 2.73
C ILE A 174 -5.63 17.00 1.84
N GLY A 175 -4.60 16.43 2.44
CA GLY A 175 -3.40 16.01 1.75
C GLY A 175 -3.78 15.04 0.62
N ASN A 176 -2.91 14.91 -0.35
CA ASN A 176 -3.13 14.05 -1.51
C ASN A 176 -3.54 12.61 -1.13
N GLY A 177 -3.11 12.10 0.03
CA GLY A 177 -3.39 10.74 0.51
C GLY A 177 -4.88 10.45 0.72
N LEU A 178 -5.60 11.32 1.44
CA LEU A 178 -7.05 11.12 1.69
C LEU A 178 -7.87 11.18 0.39
N ASN A 179 -7.55 12.12 -0.50
CA ASN A 179 -8.19 12.24 -1.80
C ASN A 179 -7.91 11.00 -2.67
N THR A 180 -6.69 10.49 -2.62
CA THR A 180 -6.29 9.28 -3.34
C THR A 180 -7.03 8.07 -2.82
N MET A 181 -7.19 7.90 -1.50
CA MET A 181 -7.97 6.81 -0.91
C MET A 181 -9.45 6.88 -1.33
N LYS A 182 -10.07 8.08 -1.27
CA LYS A 182 -11.45 8.29 -1.73
C LYS A 182 -11.62 7.93 -3.21
N LYS A 183 -10.70 8.36 -4.05
CA LYS A 183 -10.70 8.04 -5.49
C LYS A 183 -10.60 6.54 -5.74
N ARG A 184 -9.68 5.83 -5.06
CA ARG A 184 -9.52 4.38 -5.17
C ARG A 184 -10.77 3.64 -4.73
N ALA A 185 -11.38 4.04 -3.61
CA ALA A 185 -12.62 3.47 -3.12
C ALA A 185 -13.78 3.65 -4.13
N SER A 186 -13.88 4.83 -4.75
CA SER A 186 -14.85 5.09 -5.81
C SER A 186 -14.62 4.22 -7.05
N GLU A 187 -13.37 4.01 -7.45
CA GLU A 187 -13.01 3.12 -8.56
C GLU A 187 -13.39 1.66 -8.27
N LEU A 188 -13.31 1.25 -7.00
CA LEU A 188 -13.75 -0.06 -6.50
C LEU A 188 -15.27 -0.18 -6.36
N LYS A 189 -16.03 0.89 -6.58
CA LYS A 189 -17.48 0.98 -6.28
C LYS A 189 -17.80 0.62 -4.83
N GLY A 190 -16.87 0.91 -3.92
CA GLY A 190 -16.98 0.62 -2.50
C GLY A 190 -17.51 1.82 -1.72
N ASP A 191 -18.19 1.53 -0.62
CA ASP A 191 -18.57 2.51 0.38
C ASP A 191 -17.34 2.85 1.23
N PHE A 192 -16.99 4.13 1.31
CA PHE A 192 -15.81 4.61 2.00
C PHE A 192 -16.16 5.66 3.04
N ASN A 193 -15.69 5.47 4.27
CA ASN A 193 -15.89 6.42 5.36
C ASN A 193 -14.62 6.59 6.18
N ILE A 194 -14.45 7.78 6.75
CA ILE A 194 -13.36 8.11 7.68
C ILE A 194 -13.98 8.75 8.92
N GLU A 195 -13.63 8.22 10.07
CA GLU A 195 -13.94 8.76 11.38
C GLU A 195 -12.64 9.16 12.06
N ALA A 196 -12.49 10.42 12.41
CA ALA A 196 -11.34 10.92 13.14
C ALA A 196 -11.82 11.63 14.42
N THR A 197 -11.27 11.25 15.56
CA THR A 197 -11.58 11.78 16.88
C THR A 197 -10.28 11.99 17.66
N GLU A 198 -10.34 12.63 18.81
CA GLU A 198 -9.19 12.75 19.70
C GLU A 198 -8.64 11.39 20.21
N LYS A 199 -9.36 10.30 19.95
CA LYS A 199 -8.98 8.92 20.34
C LYS A 199 -8.42 8.10 19.18
N GLY A 200 -8.17 8.71 18.02
CA GLY A 200 -7.60 8.07 16.86
C GLY A 200 -8.44 8.23 15.58
N THR A 201 -7.99 7.55 14.55
CA THR A 201 -8.63 7.55 13.23
C THR A 201 -9.12 6.16 12.89
N LYS A 202 -10.26 6.07 12.21
CA LYS A 202 -10.80 4.82 11.70
C LYS A 202 -11.26 5.00 10.25
N ILE A 203 -10.76 4.15 9.38
CA ILE A 203 -11.04 4.15 7.95
C ILE A 203 -11.81 2.87 7.62
N TYR A 204 -12.91 3.02 6.94
CA TYR A 204 -13.79 1.94 6.51
C TYR A 204 -13.87 1.89 4.99
N LEU A 205 -13.73 0.70 4.45
CA LEU A 205 -14.04 0.40 3.05
C LEU A 205 -14.90 -0.86 3.02
N SER A 206 -16.09 -0.78 2.43
CA SER A 206 -16.97 -1.92 2.22
C SER A 206 -17.16 -2.15 0.72
N LEU A 207 -16.83 -3.35 0.26
CA LEU A 207 -16.84 -3.73 -1.14
C LEU A 207 -17.94 -4.79 -1.37
N PRO A 208 -18.73 -4.68 -2.44
CA PRO A 208 -19.67 -5.75 -2.80
C PRO A 208 -18.91 -7.02 -3.16
N ASN A 209 -19.43 -8.18 -2.76
CA ASN A 209 -18.88 -9.45 -3.19
C ASN A 209 -19.13 -9.63 -4.69
N GLN A 210 -18.09 -9.84 -5.49
CA GLN A 210 -18.18 -9.93 -6.95
C GLN A 210 -18.68 -11.30 -7.46
N ASN A 211 -18.97 -12.24 -6.57
CA ASN A 211 -19.40 -13.61 -6.97
C ASN A 211 -20.90 -13.72 -7.30
N GLU A 212 -21.64 -12.60 -7.42
CA GLU A 212 -23.05 -12.58 -7.84
C GLU A 212 -23.25 -11.74 -9.12
N VAL A 213 -22.69 -12.20 -10.25
CA VAL A 213 -23.14 -11.80 -11.60
C VAL A 213 -23.14 -13.02 -12.50
#